data_03a40c77a21bc5f84651b25e95252a3e
#
_entry.id   03a40c77a21bc5f84651b25e95252a3e
#
_cell.length_a   1.000
_cell.length_b   1.000
_cell.length_c   1.000
_cell.angle_alpha   90.00
_cell.angle_beta   90.00
_cell.angle_gamma   90.00
#
_symmetry.space_group_name_H-M   'P 1'
#
loop_
_entity.id
_entity.type
_entity.pdbx_description
1 polymer ?
#
loop_
_entity_poly.entity_id
_entity_poly.type
_entity_poly.pdbx_seq_one_letter_code
_entity_poly.pdbx_strand_id
1 'polypeptide(L)'
;MWTLKRFLTPYKSAAILAPLLMVLEVAMDLLQPKLMSSIVDDGVLAGDLPHIVRTGLFMLLFALIGWVGGAGCTLFSSKASVGYGTDLRQELFDHIQTFSFRNLDTFQEGSLITRLTSDITQMQTFVQMLLRMFIRSPMLIIGSIIMAFTISIKLALILMMTVPVLFVILYILISASYPLFASVQNKLDQVNAVLQENLAGIRVVKAFARAGTEKKRFNQSNEDYTGTAVKAWRIVTLNAPVLSLMLNATIVAVLWFGGFQVVGGDIAAGDLIAFINYVTVVLSSLTSIGMMMMSYSRAKVSAARINEVLHTEPDIQSGQEAQSENALLNLAIQVGSNPASRGTRRPGEVEFRDVSFRYDGEDALTGVNLTARAGEKVALLGSTGSGKTSLVQLIPRLYNASLGEVLVGGVNVRNWDLQLLRSRVSIVLQESILFSGSIRDNISFGRPDATDAEIRAAARAAAADEFIMNLKDGYDTELGQRGVNLSGGQKQRISIARALLMRPDVLILDDSTSAVDLRTEASIQRALHSLMKDSTTFLIAQRISSVKDADCIYVLDEGRIVASGTHDELMANSTHYQSIYDSQQRKEDVQFG
;
A
#
# COMPACT_ATOMS: atom_id res chain seq x y z
N MET A 1 15.11 -9.79 -0.23
CA MET A 1 15.49 -9.56 -1.65
C MET A 1 15.57 -10.84 -2.48
N TRP A 2 16.25 -11.91 -2.00
CA TRP A 2 16.38 -13.16 -2.77
C TRP A 2 15.04 -13.84 -3.08
N THR A 3 14.06 -13.77 -2.19
CA THR A 3 12.70 -14.29 -2.39
C THR A 3 11.98 -13.62 -3.56
N LEU A 4 12.21 -12.32 -3.76
CA LEU A 4 11.57 -11.54 -4.82
C LEU A 4 12.18 -11.74 -6.22
N LYS A 5 13.33 -12.46 -6.34
CA LYS A 5 13.93 -12.76 -7.65
C LYS A 5 13.04 -13.65 -8.53
N ARG A 6 12.09 -14.38 -7.93
CA ARG A 6 11.14 -15.23 -8.68
C ARG A 6 10.34 -14.43 -9.72
N PHE A 7 10.04 -13.17 -9.44
CA PHE A 7 9.32 -12.28 -10.35
C PHE A 7 10.15 -11.82 -11.56
N LEU A 8 11.49 -12.02 -11.53
CA LEU A 8 12.34 -11.76 -12.68
C LEU A 8 12.41 -12.96 -13.63
N THR A 9 12.02 -14.15 -13.19
CA THR A 9 12.10 -15.39 -13.95
C THR A 9 11.35 -15.35 -15.28
N PRO A 10 10.12 -14.80 -15.39
CA PRO A 10 9.42 -14.67 -16.66
C PRO A 10 10.17 -13.82 -17.69
N TYR A 11 11.01 -12.89 -17.22
CA TYR A 11 11.77 -11.93 -18.03
C TYR A 11 13.24 -12.30 -18.17
N LYS A 12 13.63 -13.57 -17.91
CA LYS A 12 15.04 -14.03 -17.93
C LYS A 12 15.76 -13.73 -19.24
N SER A 13 15.08 -13.84 -20.38
CA SER A 13 15.67 -13.53 -21.68
C SER A 13 16.07 -12.06 -21.79
N ALA A 14 15.21 -11.14 -21.40
CA ALA A 14 15.48 -9.72 -21.37
C ALA A 14 16.53 -9.37 -20.31
N ALA A 15 16.47 -10.00 -19.13
CA ALA A 15 17.42 -9.83 -18.04
C ALA A 15 18.84 -10.34 -18.35
N ILE A 16 19.01 -11.26 -19.30
CA ILE A 16 20.31 -11.74 -19.79
C ILE A 16 20.76 -10.89 -20.98
N LEU A 17 19.87 -10.56 -21.90
CA LEU A 17 20.21 -9.84 -23.11
C LEU A 17 20.64 -8.39 -22.82
N ALA A 18 20.02 -7.72 -21.83
CA ALA A 18 20.37 -6.37 -21.45
C ALA A 18 21.83 -6.24 -20.99
N PRO A 19 22.36 -7.08 -20.05
CA PRO A 19 23.78 -7.13 -19.70
C PRO A 19 24.70 -7.41 -20.87
N LEU A 20 24.35 -8.34 -21.76
CA LEU A 20 25.17 -8.69 -22.92
C LEU A 20 25.31 -7.49 -23.87
N LEU A 21 24.23 -6.78 -24.12
CA LEU A 21 24.26 -5.56 -24.94
C LEU A 21 25.02 -4.42 -24.25
N MET A 22 24.98 -4.34 -22.91
CA MET A 22 25.80 -3.42 -22.14
C MET A 22 27.30 -3.73 -22.26
N VAL A 23 27.67 -5.00 -22.23
CA VAL A 23 29.06 -5.43 -22.48
C VAL A 23 29.51 -4.99 -23.86
N LEU A 24 28.68 -5.13 -24.89
CA LEU A 24 28.99 -4.67 -26.24
C LEU A 24 29.19 -3.14 -26.29
N GLU A 25 28.28 -2.36 -25.65
CA GLU A 25 28.40 -0.90 -25.54
C GLU A 25 29.75 -0.52 -24.89
N VAL A 26 30.08 -1.10 -23.73
CA VAL A 26 31.31 -0.83 -22.99
C VAL A 26 32.56 -1.20 -23.79
N ALA A 27 32.53 -2.33 -24.52
CA ALA A 27 33.65 -2.73 -25.36
C ALA A 27 33.90 -1.71 -26.47
N MET A 28 32.85 -1.19 -27.11
CA MET A 28 32.96 -0.14 -28.13
C MET A 28 33.47 1.18 -27.52
N ASP A 29 32.96 1.58 -26.34
CA ASP A 29 33.40 2.78 -25.61
C ASP A 29 34.91 2.70 -25.27
N LEU A 30 35.41 1.53 -24.85
CA LEU A 30 36.82 1.34 -24.49
C LEU A 30 37.77 1.35 -25.70
N LEU A 31 37.30 1.02 -26.90
CA LEU A 31 38.11 1.07 -28.13
C LEU A 31 38.25 2.49 -28.70
N GLN A 32 37.31 3.39 -28.41
CA GLN A 32 37.32 4.77 -28.94
C GLN A 32 38.61 5.53 -28.65
N PRO A 33 39.17 5.58 -27.41
CA PRO A 33 40.41 6.30 -27.14
C PRO A 33 41.61 5.71 -27.88
N LYS A 34 41.65 4.38 -28.09
CA LYS A 34 42.74 3.72 -28.82
C LYS A 34 42.70 4.07 -30.30
N LEU A 35 41.52 4.13 -30.93
CA LEU A 35 41.38 4.59 -32.31
C LEU A 35 41.76 6.07 -32.46
N MET A 36 41.39 6.89 -31.44
CA MET A 36 41.80 8.29 -31.41
C MET A 36 43.32 8.43 -31.36
N SER A 37 44.04 7.57 -30.58
CA SER A 37 45.49 7.51 -30.56
C SER A 37 46.06 7.26 -31.97
N SER A 38 45.54 6.23 -32.68
CA SER A 38 45.97 5.92 -34.05
C SER A 38 45.72 7.05 -35.05
N ILE A 39 44.61 7.79 -34.94
CA ILE A 39 44.38 8.99 -35.77
C ILE A 39 45.47 10.04 -35.54
N VAL A 40 45.85 10.26 -34.28
CA VAL A 40 46.88 11.27 -33.95
C VAL A 40 48.27 10.83 -34.43
N ASP A 41 48.67 9.60 -34.09
CA ASP A 41 50.04 9.14 -34.31
C ASP A 41 50.30 8.76 -35.78
N ASP A 42 49.45 7.87 -36.32
CA ASP A 42 49.65 7.32 -37.67
C ASP A 42 49.01 8.20 -38.77
N GLY A 43 48.05 9.04 -38.37
CA GLY A 43 47.34 9.94 -39.31
C GLY A 43 47.89 11.35 -39.32
N VAL A 44 47.72 12.11 -38.21
CA VAL A 44 48.04 13.53 -38.16
C VAL A 44 49.54 13.78 -38.18
N LEU A 45 50.30 13.07 -37.32
CA LEU A 45 51.73 13.25 -37.22
C LEU A 45 52.47 12.69 -38.45
N ALA A 46 51.96 11.62 -39.05
CA ALA A 46 52.48 11.04 -40.28
C ALA A 46 52.01 11.77 -41.58
N GLY A 47 50.99 12.63 -41.48
CA GLY A 47 50.42 13.33 -42.63
C GLY A 47 49.60 12.43 -43.55
N ASP A 48 49.12 11.26 -43.06
CA ASP A 48 48.33 10.27 -43.83
C ASP A 48 46.81 10.55 -43.73
N LEU A 49 46.28 11.35 -44.65
CA LEU A 49 44.88 11.68 -44.74
C LEU A 49 43.98 10.44 -44.96
N PRO A 50 44.32 9.50 -45.87
CA PRO A 50 43.59 8.23 -46.01
C PRO A 50 43.45 7.45 -44.69
N HIS A 51 44.48 7.37 -43.87
CA HIS A 51 44.44 6.71 -42.56
C HIS A 51 43.47 7.41 -41.59
N ILE A 52 43.51 8.76 -41.55
CA ILE A 52 42.57 9.55 -40.73
C ILE A 52 41.11 9.24 -41.11
N VAL A 53 40.81 9.28 -42.41
CA VAL A 53 39.42 9.04 -42.91
C VAL A 53 38.98 7.59 -42.61
N ARG A 54 39.85 6.61 -42.86
CA ARG A 54 39.54 5.20 -42.61
C ARG A 54 39.30 4.93 -41.11
N THR A 55 40.17 5.38 -40.23
CA THR A 55 40.06 5.19 -38.77
C THR A 55 38.89 5.98 -38.21
N GLY A 56 38.61 7.20 -38.71
CA GLY A 56 37.44 7.98 -38.38
C GLY A 56 36.12 7.25 -38.74
N LEU A 57 36.07 6.58 -39.90
CA LEU A 57 34.94 5.76 -40.29
C LEU A 57 34.76 4.55 -39.33
N PHE A 58 35.86 3.90 -38.90
CA PHE A 58 35.79 2.86 -37.88
C PHE A 58 35.28 3.37 -36.53
N MET A 59 35.72 4.57 -36.10
CA MET A 59 35.20 5.21 -34.88
C MET A 59 33.69 5.45 -34.97
N LEU A 60 33.19 5.95 -36.12
CA LEU A 60 31.74 6.14 -36.35
C LEU A 60 31.01 4.80 -36.33
N LEU A 61 31.56 3.76 -36.96
CA LEU A 61 30.97 2.43 -36.96
C LEU A 61 30.88 1.87 -35.54
N PHE A 62 31.95 1.97 -34.74
CA PHE A 62 31.98 1.49 -33.36
C PHE A 62 31.05 2.31 -32.46
N ALA A 63 30.97 3.63 -32.65
CA ALA A 63 29.98 4.47 -31.97
C ALA A 63 28.54 4.03 -32.30
N LEU A 64 28.26 3.71 -33.56
CA LEU A 64 26.95 3.21 -33.98
C LEU A 64 26.59 1.84 -33.35
N ILE A 65 27.56 0.92 -33.33
CA ILE A 65 27.40 -0.39 -32.68
C ILE A 65 27.18 -0.21 -31.17
N GLY A 66 27.97 0.67 -30.53
CA GLY A 66 27.81 1.01 -29.11
C GLY A 66 26.46 1.61 -28.82
N TRP A 67 25.97 2.52 -29.67
CA TRP A 67 24.65 3.11 -29.54
C TRP A 67 23.53 2.06 -29.66
N VAL A 68 23.63 1.12 -30.61
CA VAL A 68 22.67 0.00 -30.75
C VAL A 68 22.71 -0.88 -29.49
N GLY A 69 23.92 -1.16 -28.96
CA GLY A 69 24.10 -1.88 -27.68
C GLY A 69 23.41 -1.17 -26.52
N GLY A 70 23.66 0.12 -26.35
CA GLY A 70 23.07 0.94 -25.28
C GLY A 70 21.55 1.10 -25.37
N ALA A 71 21.04 1.36 -26.58
CA ALA A 71 19.61 1.42 -26.85
C ALA A 71 18.94 0.07 -26.56
N GLY A 72 19.52 -1.03 -27.05
CA GLY A 72 19.04 -2.38 -26.80
C GLY A 72 19.06 -2.73 -25.31
N CYS A 73 20.17 -2.44 -24.61
CA CYS A 73 20.25 -2.62 -23.15
C CYS A 73 19.13 -1.86 -22.43
N THR A 74 18.90 -0.60 -22.81
CA THR A 74 17.84 0.22 -22.22
C THR A 74 16.46 -0.38 -22.44
N LEU A 75 16.15 -0.83 -23.65
CA LEU A 75 14.86 -1.46 -23.99
C LEU A 75 14.63 -2.75 -23.19
N PHE A 76 15.61 -3.66 -23.18
CA PHE A 76 15.46 -4.95 -22.50
C PHE A 76 15.49 -4.82 -20.97
N SER A 77 16.33 -3.95 -20.41
CA SER A 77 16.34 -3.68 -18.97
C SER A 77 15.04 -3.02 -18.50
N SER A 78 14.47 -2.10 -19.29
CA SER A 78 13.17 -1.50 -19.00
C SER A 78 12.05 -2.53 -19.08
N LYS A 79 12.02 -3.38 -20.13
CA LYS A 79 11.03 -4.46 -20.23
C LYS A 79 11.10 -5.41 -19.03
N ALA A 80 12.29 -5.83 -18.63
CA ALA A 80 12.47 -6.72 -17.48
C ALA A 80 12.07 -6.05 -16.16
N SER A 81 12.46 -4.79 -15.93
CA SER A 81 12.18 -4.07 -14.68
C SER A 81 10.73 -3.68 -14.53
N VAL A 82 10.07 -3.21 -15.61
CA VAL A 82 8.64 -2.85 -15.59
C VAL A 82 7.80 -4.11 -15.40
N GLY A 83 8.07 -5.18 -16.16
CA GLY A 83 7.37 -6.45 -16.01
C GLY A 83 7.52 -7.02 -14.59
N TYR A 84 8.74 -7.02 -14.05
CA TYR A 84 9.01 -7.39 -12.66
C TYR A 84 8.14 -6.59 -11.67
N GLY A 85 8.06 -5.26 -11.84
CA GLY A 85 7.26 -4.39 -10.95
C GLY A 85 5.75 -4.65 -11.10
N THR A 86 5.27 -4.96 -12.31
CA THR A 86 3.87 -5.27 -12.58
C THR A 86 3.46 -6.58 -11.92
N ASP A 87 4.22 -7.66 -12.13
CA ASP A 87 3.92 -8.97 -11.54
C ASP A 87 4.00 -8.93 -10.00
N LEU A 88 5.00 -8.22 -9.46
CA LEU A 88 5.11 -8.04 -8.02
C LEU A 88 3.93 -7.26 -7.43
N ARG A 89 3.43 -6.24 -8.14
CA ARG A 89 2.26 -5.47 -7.70
C ARG A 89 0.99 -6.30 -7.73
N GLN A 90 0.81 -7.10 -8.78
CA GLN A 90 -0.32 -8.00 -8.92
C GLN A 90 -0.35 -9.00 -7.75
N GLU A 91 0.74 -9.73 -7.54
CA GLU A 91 0.84 -10.71 -6.46
C GLU A 91 0.61 -10.10 -5.08
N LEU A 92 1.20 -8.91 -4.83
CA LEU A 92 1.03 -8.21 -3.56
C LEU A 92 -0.42 -7.76 -3.35
N PHE A 93 -1.08 -7.28 -4.40
CA PHE A 93 -2.49 -6.89 -4.37
C PHE A 93 -3.39 -8.10 -4.13
N ASP A 94 -3.18 -9.19 -4.87
CA ASP A 94 -3.94 -10.43 -4.73
C ASP A 94 -3.78 -11.01 -3.31
N HIS A 95 -2.56 -10.95 -2.77
CA HIS A 95 -2.29 -11.41 -1.41
C HIS A 95 -3.01 -10.55 -0.35
N ILE A 96 -3.02 -9.23 -0.49
CA ILE A 96 -3.75 -8.31 0.41
C ILE A 96 -5.25 -8.60 0.39
N GLN A 97 -5.83 -9.00 -0.76
CA GLN A 97 -7.26 -9.36 -0.83
C GLN A 97 -7.60 -10.61 0.00
N THR A 98 -6.63 -11.44 0.35
CA THR A 98 -6.85 -12.60 1.24
C THR A 98 -6.81 -12.26 2.72
N PHE A 99 -6.40 -11.04 3.10
CA PHE A 99 -6.24 -10.62 4.48
C PHE A 99 -7.57 -10.57 5.23
N SER A 100 -7.55 -10.98 6.49
CA SER A 100 -8.62 -10.73 7.44
C SER A 100 -8.60 -9.27 7.93
N PHE A 101 -9.67 -8.84 8.59
CA PHE A 101 -9.69 -7.53 9.24
C PHE A 101 -8.57 -7.37 10.27
N ARG A 102 -8.24 -8.41 11.03
CA ARG A 102 -7.12 -8.41 11.97
C ARG A 102 -5.76 -8.16 11.28
N ASN A 103 -5.53 -8.77 10.13
CA ASN A 103 -4.35 -8.48 9.34
C ASN A 103 -4.32 -7.01 8.88
N LEU A 104 -5.48 -6.47 8.43
CA LEU A 104 -5.59 -5.08 7.99
C LEU A 104 -5.44 -4.07 9.15
N ASP A 105 -5.90 -4.40 10.35
CA ASP A 105 -5.70 -3.58 11.56
C ASP A 105 -4.20 -3.46 11.92
N THR A 106 -3.42 -4.54 11.71
CA THR A 106 -1.96 -4.53 11.91
C THR A 106 -1.24 -3.62 10.91
N PHE A 107 -1.74 -3.57 9.66
CA PHE A 107 -1.18 -2.73 8.61
C PHE A 107 -2.06 -1.50 8.39
N GLN A 108 -1.56 -0.31 8.70
CA GLN A 108 -2.25 0.93 8.34
C GLN A 108 -2.46 1.01 6.82
N GLU A 109 -3.64 1.42 6.36
CA GLU A 109 -4.00 1.53 4.93
C GLU A 109 -2.94 2.29 4.12
N GLY A 110 -2.48 3.45 4.63
CA GLY A 110 -1.44 4.25 3.98
C GLY A 110 -0.11 3.51 3.82
N SER A 111 0.22 2.59 4.73
CA SER A 111 1.42 1.74 4.63
C SER A 111 1.29 0.73 3.50
N LEU A 112 0.13 0.08 3.35
CA LEU A 112 -0.13 -0.86 2.25
C LEU A 112 -0.09 -0.17 0.88
N ILE A 113 -0.69 1.03 0.78
CA ILE A 113 -0.63 1.85 -0.45
C ILE A 113 0.83 2.19 -0.79
N THR A 114 1.63 2.59 0.19
CA THR A 114 3.06 2.89 -0.03
C THR A 114 3.82 1.67 -0.52
N ARG A 115 3.53 0.47 0.01
CA ARG A 115 4.15 -0.79 -0.42
C ARG A 115 3.78 -1.15 -1.85
N LEU A 116 2.48 -0.99 -2.24
CA LEU A 116 1.98 -1.24 -3.60
C LEU A 116 2.48 -0.23 -4.64
N THR A 117 2.90 0.96 -4.23
CA THR A 117 3.32 2.05 -5.12
C THR A 117 4.82 2.32 -5.02
N SER A 118 5.25 3.09 -4.02
CA SER A 118 6.61 3.59 -3.91
C SER A 118 7.63 2.48 -3.69
N ASP A 119 7.35 1.49 -2.84
CA ASP A 119 8.31 0.42 -2.55
C ASP A 119 8.52 -0.48 -3.77
N ILE A 120 7.46 -0.82 -4.52
CA ILE A 120 7.59 -1.56 -5.79
C ILE A 120 8.35 -0.74 -6.82
N THR A 121 8.11 0.58 -6.92
CA THR A 121 8.85 1.46 -7.84
C THR A 121 10.33 1.51 -7.49
N GLN A 122 10.71 1.53 -6.20
CA GLN A 122 12.10 1.43 -5.76
C GLN A 122 12.74 0.09 -6.18
N MET A 123 12.00 -1.02 -6.03
CA MET A 123 12.46 -2.33 -6.48
C MET A 123 12.64 -2.40 -8.00
N GLN A 124 11.67 -1.85 -8.76
CA GLN A 124 11.75 -1.75 -10.22
C GLN A 124 12.98 -0.95 -10.67
N THR A 125 13.19 0.23 -10.07
CA THR A 125 14.36 1.08 -10.35
C THR A 125 15.66 0.36 -10.02
N PHE A 126 15.71 -0.37 -8.90
CA PHE A 126 16.89 -1.15 -8.52
C PHE A 126 17.18 -2.27 -9.52
N VAL A 127 16.17 -3.02 -9.97
CA VAL A 127 16.34 -4.07 -10.98
C VAL A 127 16.86 -3.49 -12.29
N GLN A 128 16.32 -2.34 -12.73
CA GLN A 128 16.82 -1.65 -13.94
C GLN A 128 18.29 -1.21 -13.77
N MET A 129 18.63 -0.65 -12.62
CA MET A 129 20.01 -0.23 -12.30
C MET A 129 20.95 -1.43 -12.21
N LEU A 130 20.50 -2.55 -11.65
CA LEU A 130 21.24 -3.80 -11.56
C LEU A 130 21.62 -4.33 -12.96
N LEU A 131 20.68 -4.34 -13.90
CA LEU A 131 20.90 -4.84 -15.26
C LEU A 131 21.73 -3.89 -16.13
N ARG A 132 21.89 -2.64 -15.73
CA ARG A 132 22.57 -1.61 -16.51
C ARG A 132 23.82 -1.07 -15.81
N MET A 133 23.65 -0.29 -14.73
CA MET A 133 24.77 0.43 -14.10
C MET A 133 25.72 -0.47 -13.31
N PHE A 134 25.19 -1.51 -12.65
CA PHE A 134 26.02 -2.45 -11.90
C PHE A 134 26.96 -3.27 -12.80
N ILE A 135 26.72 -3.28 -14.10
CA ILE A 135 27.57 -3.93 -15.11
C ILE A 135 28.45 -2.89 -15.78
N ARG A 136 27.87 -1.77 -16.23
CA ARG A 136 28.58 -0.73 -16.97
C ARG A 136 29.75 -0.14 -16.18
N SER A 137 29.52 0.33 -14.95
CA SER A 137 30.53 1.06 -14.20
C SER A 137 31.75 0.20 -13.81
N PRO A 138 31.60 -1.02 -13.26
CA PRO A 138 32.75 -1.88 -13.00
C PRO A 138 33.51 -2.28 -14.27
N MET A 139 32.80 -2.58 -15.37
CA MET A 139 33.46 -2.93 -16.63
C MET A 139 34.23 -1.78 -17.24
N LEU A 140 33.69 -0.55 -17.19
CA LEU A 140 34.45 0.66 -17.64
C LEU A 140 35.70 0.89 -16.78
N ILE A 141 35.61 0.72 -15.45
CA ILE A 141 36.75 0.87 -14.56
C ILE A 141 37.84 -0.18 -14.88
N ILE A 142 37.46 -1.45 -14.86
CA ILE A 142 38.38 -2.57 -15.09
C ILE A 142 38.95 -2.49 -16.51
N GLY A 143 38.10 -2.29 -17.51
CA GLY A 143 38.50 -2.20 -18.91
C GLY A 143 39.42 -1.02 -19.18
N SER A 144 39.13 0.17 -18.63
CA SER A 144 40.01 1.34 -18.78
C SER A 144 41.34 1.14 -18.09
N ILE A 145 41.40 0.50 -16.91
CA ILE A 145 42.63 0.15 -16.23
C ILE A 145 43.45 -0.83 -17.10
N ILE A 146 42.84 -1.88 -17.64
CA ILE A 146 43.50 -2.83 -18.53
C ILE A 146 44.09 -2.09 -19.76
N MET A 147 43.27 -1.24 -20.41
CA MET A 147 43.73 -0.47 -21.58
C MET A 147 44.84 0.51 -21.21
N ALA A 148 44.80 1.12 -20.04
CA ALA A 148 45.90 1.97 -19.54
C ALA A 148 47.20 1.19 -19.36
N PHE A 149 47.15 -0.05 -18.85
CA PHE A 149 48.33 -0.92 -18.74
C PHE A 149 48.93 -1.31 -20.09
N THR A 150 48.10 -1.46 -21.14
CA THR A 150 48.63 -1.74 -22.51
C THR A 150 49.38 -0.58 -23.13
N ILE A 151 49.13 0.66 -22.65
CA ILE A 151 49.82 1.86 -23.14
C ILE A 151 51.14 2.06 -22.39
N SER A 152 51.10 2.17 -21.07
CA SER A 152 52.31 2.37 -20.25
C SER A 152 52.11 1.89 -18.82
N ILE A 153 52.92 0.92 -18.40
CA ILE A 153 52.89 0.40 -17.01
C ILE A 153 53.23 1.53 -16.02
N LYS A 154 54.17 2.40 -16.36
CA LYS A 154 54.61 3.52 -15.49
C LYS A 154 53.47 4.51 -15.22
N LEU A 155 52.70 4.88 -16.26
CA LEU A 155 51.54 5.77 -16.13
C LEU A 155 50.35 5.06 -15.46
N ALA A 156 50.13 3.78 -15.74
CA ALA A 156 49.06 3.00 -15.11
C ALA A 156 49.24 2.90 -13.59
N LEU A 157 50.46 2.93 -13.06
CA LEU A 157 50.73 3.00 -11.62
C LEU A 157 50.19 4.29 -10.99
N ILE A 158 50.26 5.44 -11.72
CA ILE A 158 49.69 6.71 -11.26
C ILE A 158 48.16 6.55 -11.09
N LEU A 159 47.50 5.94 -12.08
CA LEU A 159 46.08 5.67 -12.02
C LEU A 159 45.71 4.71 -10.87
N MET A 160 46.49 3.63 -10.72
CA MET A 160 46.31 2.67 -9.61
C MET A 160 46.49 3.32 -8.23
N MET A 161 47.29 4.35 -8.09
CA MET A 161 47.47 5.10 -6.85
C MET A 161 46.34 6.12 -6.62
N THR A 162 45.85 6.74 -7.69
CA THR A 162 44.78 7.75 -7.62
C THR A 162 43.44 7.15 -7.26
N VAL A 163 43.09 5.96 -7.79
CA VAL A 163 41.80 5.31 -7.56
C VAL A 163 41.52 5.02 -6.06
N PRO A 164 42.43 4.39 -5.29
CA PRO A 164 42.25 4.20 -3.85
C PRO A 164 42.15 5.51 -3.07
N VAL A 165 42.97 6.51 -3.42
CA VAL A 165 42.94 7.83 -2.77
C VAL A 165 41.57 8.48 -2.97
N LEU A 166 41.04 8.44 -4.20
CA LEU A 166 39.71 8.96 -4.49
C LEU A 166 38.64 8.19 -3.75
N PHE A 167 38.74 6.85 -3.67
CA PHE A 167 37.80 6.03 -2.93
C PHE A 167 37.76 6.40 -1.44
N VAL A 168 38.92 6.61 -0.81
CA VAL A 168 39.00 7.05 0.59
C VAL A 168 38.36 8.43 0.78
N ILE A 169 38.63 9.37 -0.11
CA ILE A 169 38.06 10.72 -0.07
C ILE A 169 36.52 10.65 -0.19
N LEU A 170 36.01 9.89 -1.17
CA LEU A 170 34.55 9.67 -1.33
C LEU A 170 33.94 9.04 -0.09
N TYR A 171 34.57 8.03 0.49
CA TYR A 171 34.13 7.40 1.70
C TYR A 171 34.01 8.38 2.88
N ILE A 172 35.05 9.24 3.07
CA ILE A 172 35.05 10.28 4.11
C ILE A 172 33.90 11.27 3.88
N LEU A 173 33.71 11.76 2.65
CA LEU A 173 32.65 12.72 2.30
C LEU A 173 31.25 12.12 2.51
N ILE A 174 31.04 10.88 2.08
CA ILE A 174 29.76 10.19 2.25
C ILE A 174 29.48 9.96 3.73
N SER A 175 30.47 9.47 4.49
CA SER A 175 30.33 9.22 5.93
C SER A 175 30.06 10.48 6.73
N ALA A 176 30.66 11.61 6.36
CA ALA A 176 30.40 12.91 6.97
C ALA A 176 29.03 13.49 6.60
N SER A 177 28.53 13.20 5.40
CA SER A 177 27.25 13.70 4.92
C SER A 177 26.05 12.92 5.48
N TYR A 178 26.21 11.62 5.74
CA TYR A 178 25.13 10.72 6.15
C TYR A 178 24.36 11.19 7.40
N PRO A 179 25.01 11.51 8.55
CA PRO A 179 24.30 11.96 9.75
C PRO A 179 23.61 13.32 9.56
N LEU A 180 24.15 14.18 8.69
CA LEU A 180 23.53 15.46 8.38
C LEU A 180 22.25 15.28 7.57
N PHE A 181 22.23 14.37 6.59
CA PHE A 181 20.99 14.06 5.86
C PHE A 181 19.92 13.41 6.74
N ALA A 182 20.30 12.56 7.67
CA ALA A 182 19.38 12.02 8.67
C ALA A 182 18.75 13.16 9.50
N SER A 183 19.58 14.14 9.93
CA SER A 183 19.08 15.33 10.64
C SER A 183 18.18 16.21 9.79
N VAL A 184 18.50 16.40 8.51
CA VAL A 184 17.66 17.14 7.55
C VAL A 184 16.31 16.45 7.39
N GLN A 185 16.28 15.12 7.27
CA GLN A 185 15.05 14.35 7.17
C GLN A 185 14.18 14.54 8.41
N ASN A 186 14.75 14.40 9.61
CA ASN A 186 14.02 14.60 10.86
C ASN A 186 13.42 16.02 10.98
N LYS A 187 14.15 17.05 10.50
CA LYS A 187 13.63 18.42 10.48
C LYS A 187 12.54 18.61 9.43
N LEU A 188 12.65 17.96 8.28
CA LEU A 188 11.59 17.96 7.26
C LEU A 188 10.31 17.28 7.78
N ASP A 189 10.46 16.17 8.51
CA ASP A 189 9.32 15.48 9.14
C ASP A 189 8.61 16.37 10.17
N GLN A 190 9.37 17.19 10.93
CA GLN A 190 8.80 18.21 11.84
C GLN A 190 8.01 19.28 11.07
N VAL A 191 8.53 19.79 9.95
CA VAL A 191 7.81 20.75 9.08
C VAL A 191 6.52 20.09 8.55
N ASN A 192 6.59 18.86 8.08
CA ASN A 192 5.42 18.13 7.57
C ASN A 192 4.37 17.89 8.65
N ALA A 193 4.78 17.56 9.89
CA ALA A 193 3.88 17.39 11.01
C ALA A 193 3.12 18.71 11.32
N VAL A 194 3.83 19.85 11.37
CA VAL A 194 3.20 21.17 11.56
C VAL A 194 2.22 21.50 10.44
N LEU A 195 2.57 21.17 9.18
CA LEU A 195 1.68 21.40 8.03
C LEU A 195 0.42 20.53 8.11
N GLN A 196 0.58 19.24 8.41
CA GLN A 196 -0.55 18.30 8.52
C GLN A 196 -1.51 18.72 9.64
N GLU A 197 -0.97 19.05 10.83
CA GLU A 197 -1.76 19.53 11.97
C GLU A 197 -2.52 20.82 11.63
N ASN A 198 -1.84 21.78 10.98
CA ASN A 198 -2.45 23.07 10.59
C ASN A 198 -3.55 22.87 9.54
N LEU A 199 -3.31 22.05 8.51
CA LEU A 199 -4.30 21.80 7.45
C LEU A 199 -5.49 21.00 7.97
N ALA A 200 -5.27 20.00 8.81
CA ALA A 200 -6.35 19.24 9.45
C ALA A 200 -7.19 20.13 10.36
N GLY A 201 -6.52 21.02 11.12
CA GLY A 201 -7.15 21.98 12.05
C GLY A 201 -7.49 23.35 11.45
N ILE A 202 -7.43 23.55 10.12
CA ILE A 202 -7.52 24.89 9.51
C ILE A 202 -8.81 25.66 9.87
N ARG A 203 -9.92 24.94 10.05
CA ARG A 203 -11.20 25.54 10.48
C ARG A 203 -11.09 26.10 11.90
N VAL A 204 -10.41 25.39 12.79
CA VAL A 204 -10.15 25.82 14.17
C VAL A 204 -9.22 27.04 14.19
N VAL A 205 -8.12 26.99 13.43
CA VAL A 205 -7.18 28.10 13.30
C VAL A 205 -7.89 29.38 12.82
N LYS A 206 -8.79 29.27 11.84
CA LYS A 206 -9.59 30.37 11.32
C LYS A 206 -10.66 30.85 12.32
N ALA A 207 -11.38 29.93 12.96
CA ALA A 207 -12.43 30.25 13.93
C ALA A 207 -11.89 31.02 15.15
N PHE A 208 -10.68 30.66 15.60
CA PHE A 208 -10.04 31.35 16.75
C PHE A 208 -9.06 32.47 16.34
N ALA A 209 -9.00 32.84 15.04
CA ALA A 209 -8.11 33.87 14.51
C ALA A 209 -6.62 33.66 14.85
N ARG A 210 -6.14 32.40 14.96
CA ARG A 210 -4.77 32.04 15.38
C ARG A 210 -3.78 31.87 14.25
N ALA A 211 -4.07 32.35 13.04
CA ALA A 211 -3.19 32.28 11.89
C ALA A 211 -1.77 32.84 12.14
N GLY A 212 -1.66 33.90 12.93
CA GLY A 212 -0.37 34.50 13.30
C GLY A 212 0.51 33.59 14.16
N THR A 213 -0.10 32.84 15.08
CA THR A 213 0.59 31.86 15.94
C THR A 213 1.10 30.70 15.13
N GLU A 214 0.24 30.15 14.27
CA GLU A 214 0.61 29.03 13.38
C GLU A 214 1.69 29.42 12.36
N LYS A 215 1.64 30.62 11.81
CA LYS A 215 2.69 31.15 10.95
C LYS A 215 4.05 31.25 11.66
N LYS A 216 4.08 31.66 12.92
CA LYS A 216 5.32 31.69 13.73
C LYS A 216 5.86 30.27 13.96
N ARG A 217 4.99 29.33 14.32
CA ARG A 217 5.36 27.92 14.54
C ARG A 217 5.94 27.28 13.28
N PHE A 218 5.28 27.51 12.15
CA PHE A 218 5.76 27.04 10.84
C PHE A 218 7.11 27.66 10.49
N ASN A 219 7.26 28.99 10.60
CA ASN A 219 8.50 29.69 10.27
C ASN A 219 9.67 29.16 11.11
N GLN A 220 9.47 28.92 12.41
CA GLN A 220 10.51 28.38 13.28
C GLN A 220 10.95 26.98 12.82
N SER A 221 10.01 26.08 12.54
CA SER A 221 10.33 24.74 12.03
C SER A 221 11.01 24.78 10.65
N ASN A 222 10.60 25.72 9.79
CA ASN A 222 11.18 25.91 8.46
C ASN A 222 12.59 26.55 8.52
N GLU A 223 12.84 27.47 9.45
CA GLU A 223 14.20 28.02 9.68
C GLU A 223 15.16 26.94 10.20
N ASP A 224 14.71 26.11 11.15
CA ASP A 224 15.48 24.96 11.66
C ASP A 224 15.84 23.97 10.55
N TYR A 225 14.84 23.64 9.69
CA TYR A 225 15.04 22.81 8.52
C TYR A 225 16.05 23.45 7.56
N THR A 226 15.84 24.71 7.20
CA THR A 226 16.70 25.44 6.25
C THR A 226 18.14 25.53 6.78
N GLY A 227 18.33 25.88 8.05
CA GLY A 227 19.66 25.95 8.67
C GLY A 227 20.39 24.59 8.65
N THR A 228 19.67 23.51 8.92
CA THR A 228 20.23 22.15 8.88
C THR A 228 20.51 21.70 7.43
N ALA A 229 19.60 21.97 6.50
CA ALA A 229 19.75 21.67 5.10
C ALA A 229 20.94 22.39 4.47
N VAL A 230 21.10 23.70 4.75
CA VAL A 230 22.26 24.47 4.25
C VAL A 230 23.58 23.88 4.76
N LYS A 231 23.68 23.46 6.02
CA LYS A 231 24.87 22.79 6.55
C LYS A 231 25.17 21.48 5.81
N ALA A 232 24.16 20.66 5.60
CA ALA A 232 24.29 19.40 4.86
C ALA A 232 24.75 19.64 3.41
N TRP A 233 24.06 20.58 2.72
CA TRP A 233 24.39 20.89 1.33
C TRP A 233 25.78 21.50 1.15
N ARG A 234 26.29 22.29 2.10
CA ARG A 234 27.69 22.81 2.05
C ARG A 234 28.70 21.68 1.94
N ILE A 235 28.53 20.58 2.68
CA ILE A 235 29.44 19.43 2.61
C ILE A 235 29.28 18.68 1.29
N VAL A 236 28.04 18.43 0.87
CA VAL A 236 27.78 17.71 -0.39
C VAL A 236 28.27 18.49 -1.61
N THR A 237 28.10 19.80 -1.61
CA THR A 237 28.58 20.66 -2.72
C THR A 237 30.11 20.61 -2.88
N LEU A 238 30.87 20.32 -1.80
CA LEU A 238 32.32 20.12 -1.90
C LEU A 238 32.69 18.85 -2.70
N ASN A 239 31.79 17.91 -2.87
CA ASN A 239 32.08 16.66 -3.59
C ASN A 239 32.51 16.93 -5.05
N ALA A 240 31.77 17.76 -5.79
CA ALA A 240 32.08 18.04 -7.18
C ALA A 240 33.42 18.80 -7.37
N PRO A 241 33.77 19.87 -6.63
CA PRO A 241 35.08 20.51 -6.69
C PRO A 241 36.25 19.58 -6.31
N VAL A 242 36.08 18.75 -5.28
CA VAL A 242 37.09 17.80 -4.84
C VAL A 242 37.36 16.75 -5.92
N LEU A 243 36.29 16.18 -6.51
CA LEU A 243 36.41 15.26 -7.63
C LEU A 243 37.09 15.90 -8.85
N SER A 244 36.68 17.13 -9.19
CA SER A 244 37.30 17.89 -10.30
C SER A 244 38.76 18.19 -10.02
N LEU A 245 39.13 18.57 -8.79
CA LEU A 245 40.52 18.79 -8.39
C LEU A 245 41.34 17.51 -8.55
N MET A 246 40.85 16.38 -8.06
CA MET A 246 41.52 15.08 -8.18
C MET A 246 41.69 14.66 -9.64
N LEU A 247 40.63 14.83 -10.47
CA LEU A 247 40.70 14.54 -11.89
C LEU A 247 41.78 15.38 -12.57
N ASN A 248 41.75 16.71 -12.39
CA ASN A 248 42.69 17.61 -13.01
C ASN A 248 44.11 17.40 -12.48
N ALA A 249 44.32 17.16 -11.19
CA ALA A 249 45.62 16.83 -10.62
C ALA A 249 46.19 15.53 -11.22
N THR A 250 45.34 14.51 -11.42
CA THR A 250 45.74 13.26 -12.08
C THR A 250 46.11 13.50 -13.53
N ILE A 251 45.30 14.29 -14.27
CA ILE A 251 45.61 14.66 -15.68
C ILE A 251 46.94 15.41 -15.76
N VAL A 252 47.19 16.38 -14.87
CA VAL A 252 48.47 17.12 -14.83
C VAL A 252 49.64 16.19 -14.55
N ALA A 253 49.48 15.26 -13.58
CA ALA A 253 50.55 14.27 -13.30
C ALA A 253 50.80 13.36 -14.50
N VAL A 254 49.74 12.89 -15.18
CA VAL A 254 49.87 12.07 -16.39
C VAL A 254 50.50 12.84 -17.52
N LEU A 255 50.15 14.10 -17.73
CA LEU A 255 50.80 14.97 -18.73
C LEU A 255 52.26 15.23 -18.41
N TRP A 256 52.60 15.46 -17.13
CA TRP A 256 53.96 15.70 -16.71
C TRP A 256 54.85 14.47 -16.93
N PHE A 257 54.49 13.35 -16.33
CA PHE A 257 55.28 12.13 -16.44
C PHE A 257 55.17 11.47 -17.83
N GLY A 258 53.99 11.53 -18.47
CA GLY A 258 53.77 11.04 -19.82
C GLY A 258 54.48 11.86 -20.88
N GLY A 259 54.56 13.19 -20.71
CA GLY A 259 55.29 14.08 -21.58
C GLY A 259 56.80 13.72 -21.66
N PHE A 260 57.42 13.39 -20.52
CA PHE A 260 58.80 12.87 -20.52
C PHE A 260 58.93 11.55 -21.28
N GLN A 261 57.95 10.64 -21.19
CA GLN A 261 57.97 9.37 -21.93
C GLN A 261 57.76 9.58 -23.44
N VAL A 262 56.94 10.58 -23.83
CA VAL A 262 56.77 10.95 -25.26
C VAL A 262 58.06 11.54 -25.83
N VAL A 263 58.68 12.48 -25.12
CA VAL A 263 60.00 13.06 -25.55
C VAL A 263 61.11 12.02 -25.60
N GLY A 264 61.06 11.03 -24.66
CA GLY A 264 61.97 9.89 -24.63
C GLY A 264 61.74 8.82 -25.68
N GLY A 265 60.59 8.88 -26.39
CA GLY A 265 60.20 7.89 -27.39
C GLY A 265 59.62 6.59 -26.81
N ASP A 266 59.35 6.54 -25.51
CA ASP A 266 58.78 5.37 -24.84
C ASP A 266 57.29 5.13 -25.22
N ILE A 267 56.54 6.22 -25.49
CA ILE A 267 55.12 6.20 -25.90
C ILE A 267 54.84 7.25 -26.97
N ALA A 268 53.80 7.03 -27.78
CA ALA A 268 53.36 8.00 -28.78
C ALA A 268 52.51 9.12 -28.16
N ALA A 269 52.41 10.28 -28.84
CA ALA A 269 51.62 11.42 -28.35
C ALA A 269 50.11 11.10 -28.30
N GLY A 270 49.59 10.38 -29.28
CA GLY A 270 48.20 9.91 -29.30
C GLY A 270 47.91 8.93 -28.18
N ASP A 271 48.85 8.07 -27.80
CA ASP A 271 48.70 7.15 -26.66
C ASP A 271 48.55 7.92 -25.33
N LEU A 272 49.27 9.05 -25.18
CA LEU A 272 49.08 9.91 -24.01
C LEU A 272 47.66 10.51 -23.95
N ILE A 273 47.12 10.93 -25.10
CA ILE A 273 45.75 11.43 -25.21
C ILE A 273 44.73 10.33 -24.85
N ALA A 274 44.93 9.11 -25.38
CA ALA A 274 44.09 7.96 -25.05
C ALA A 274 44.13 7.64 -23.54
N PHE A 275 45.31 7.72 -22.93
CA PHE A 275 45.48 7.50 -21.48
C PHE A 275 44.70 8.49 -20.65
N ILE A 276 44.71 9.79 -20.99
CA ILE A 276 43.89 10.83 -20.31
C ILE A 276 42.40 10.53 -20.41
N ASN A 277 41.93 10.04 -21.57
CA ASN A 277 40.54 9.62 -21.71
C ASN A 277 40.21 8.45 -20.78
N TYR A 278 41.06 7.42 -20.67
CA TYR A 278 40.84 6.32 -19.74
C TYR A 278 40.80 6.78 -18.27
N VAL A 279 41.68 7.71 -17.86
CA VAL A 279 41.65 8.33 -16.54
C VAL A 279 40.30 8.99 -16.28
N THR A 280 39.82 9.77 -17.25
CA THR A 280 38.52 10.47 -17.15
C THR A 280 37.37 9.49 -17.01
N VAL A 281 37.37 8.40 -17.78
CA VAL A 281 36.32 7.34 -17.72
C VAL A 281 36.33 6.64 -16.36
N VAL A 282 37.51 6.27 -15.82
CA VAL A 282 37.63 5.62 -14.51
C VAL A 282 37.08 6.51 -13.40
N LEU A 283 37.52 7.77 -13.34
CA LEU A 283 37.16 8.70 -12.29
C LEU A 283 35.65 9.06 -12.35
N SER A 284 35.09 9.22 -13.56
CA SER A 284 33.65 9.44 -13.75
C SER A 284 32.82 8.23 -13.35
N SER A 285 33.31 7.02 -13.66
CA SER A 285 32.61 5.77 -13.30
C SER A 285 32.59 5.53 -11.80
N LEU A 286 33.61 5.95 -11.05
CA LEU A 286 33.67 5.86 -9.59
C LEU A 286 32.53 6.65 -8.91
N THR A 287 32.12 7.80 -9.46
CA THR A 287 31.01 8.60 -8.90
C THR A 287 29.68 7.85 -8.95
N SER A 288 29.48 6.99 -9.93
CA SER A 288 28.27 6.18 -10.10
C SER A 288 28.11 5.12 -9.01
N ILE A 289 29.20 4.64 -8.39
CA ILE A 289 29.16 3.63 -7.33
C ILE A 289 28.40 4.14 -6.11
N GLY A 290 28.57 5.41 -5.73
CA GLY A 290 27.84 6.02 -4.62
C GLY A 290 26.32 5.98 -4.82
N MET A 291 25.85 6.32 -6.01
CA MET A 291 24.40 6.25 -6.36
C MET A 291 23.89 4.81 -6.35
N MET A 292 24.72 3.85 -6.79
CA MET A 292 24.37 2.42 -6.74
C MET A 292 24.17 1.94 -5.30
N MET A 293 25.03 2.31 -4.36
CA MET A 293 24.93 1.94 -2.94
C MET A 293 23.69 2.52 -2.29
N MET A 294 23.34 3.78 -2.60
CA MET A 294 22.11 4.40 -2.11
C MET A 294 20.86 3.69 -2.65
N SER A 295 20.85 3.34 -3.94
CA SER A 295 19.74 2.61 -4.55
C SER A 295 19.59 1.21 -3.96
N TYR A 296 20.69 0.48 -3.73
CA TYR A 296 20.70 -0.80 -3.05
C TYR A 296 20.11 -0.70 -1.64
N SER A 297 20.52 0.29 -0.85
CA SER A 297 20.05 0.48 0.52
C SER A 297 18.54 0.74 0.56
N ARG A 298 18.03 1.60 -0.32
CA ARG A 298 16.59 1.86 -0.44
C ARG A 298 15.82 0.61 -0.86
N ALA A 299 16.29 -0.07 -1.90
CA ALA A 299 15.66 -1.31 -2.37
C ALA A 299 15.66 -2.41 -1.30
N LYS A 300 16.70 -2.50 -0.46
CA LYS A 300 16.76 -3.45 0.65
C LYS A 300 15.65 -3.20 1.68
N VAL A 301 15.39 -1.95 2.03
CA VAL A 301 14.30 -1.56 2.96
C VAL A 301 12.94 -1.84 2.33
N SER A 302 12.72 -1.42 1.08
CA SER A 302 11.47 -1.68 0.35
C SER A 302 11.19 -3.17 0.19
N ALA A 303 12.22 -3.97 -0.13
CA ALA A 303 12.10 -5.42 -0.21
C ALA A 303 11.73 -6.07 1.14
N ALA A 304 12.24 -5.55 2.26
CA ALA A 304 11.86 -6.04 3.58
C ALA A 304 10.38 -5.80 3.88
N ARG A 305 9.87 -4.59 3.59
CA ARG A 305 8.46 -4.23 3.78
C ARG A 305 7.52 -5.04 2.88
N ILE A 306 7.90 -5.25 1.61
CA ILE A 306 7.12 -6.08 0.67
C ILE A 306 7.08 -7.53 1.15
N ASN A 307 8.23 -8.08 1.57
CA ASN A 307 8.30 -9.45 2.09
C ASN A 307 7.50 -9.63 3.38
N GLU A 308 7.45 -8.63 4.24
CA GLU A 308 6.61 -8.66 5.44
C GLU A 308 5.14 -8.93 5.07
N VAL A 309 4.58 -8.20 4.10
CA VAL A 309 3.20 -8.43 3.63
C VAL A 309 3.06 -9.80 2.98
N LEU A 310 3.96 -10.18 2.06
CA LEU A 310 3.88 -11.47 1.33
C LEU A 310 4.05 -12.71 2.24
N HIS A 311 4.64 -12.57 3.43
CA HIS A 311 4.80 -13.67 4.39
C HIS A 311 3.78 -13.63 5.53
N THR A 312 2.95 -12.59 5.60
CA THR A 312 1.86 -12.54 6.57
C THR A 312 0.76 -13.48 6.12
N GLU A 313 0.53 -14.53 6.86
CA GLU A 313 -0.54 -15.48 6.58
C GLU A 313 -1.90 -14.88 6.94
N PRO A 314 -2.96 -15.10 6.12
CA PRO A 314 -4.31 -14.75 6.48
C PRO A 314 -4.74 -15.46 7.78
N ASP A 315 -5.16 -14.67 8.78
CA ASP A 315 -5.65 -15.20 10.07
C ASP A 315 -6.93 -16.02 9.91
N ILE A 316 -7.70 -15.76 8.86
CA ILE A 316 -8.95 -16.46 8.55
C ILE A 316 -8.80 -17.20 7.23
N GLN A 317 -8.91 -18.53 7.31
CA GLN A 317 -8.96 -19.41 6.14
C GLN A 317 -10.38 -19.95 5.95
N SER A 318 -10.79 -20.15 4.68
CA SER A 318 -12.09 -20.72 4.37
C SER A 318 -12.22 -22.13 4.92
N GLY A 319 -13.37 -22.45 5.52
CA GLY A 319 -13.68 -23.80 5.96
C GLY A 319 -13.87 -24.72 4.75
N GLN A 320 -13.42 -25.98 4.87
CA GLN A 320 -13.53 -26.95 3.78
C GLN A 320 -14.75 -27.87 3.89
N GLU A 321 -15.40 -27.92 5.06
CA GLU A 321 -16.46 -28.88 5.34
C GLU A 321 -17.82 -28.48 4.76
N ALA A 322 -18.07 -27.17 4.60
CA ALA A 322 -19.36 -26.63 4.17
C ALA A 322 -19.27 -25.88 2.83
N GLN A 323 -18.79 -26.58 1.79
CA GLN A 323 -18.62 -26.01 0.44
C GLN A 323 -19.91 -26.05 -0.40
N SER A 324 -20.98 -26.72 0.06
CA SER A 324 -22.26 -26.78 -0.64
C SER A 324 -23.43 -26.77 0.35
N GLU A 325 -24.63 -26.42 -0.13
CA GLU A 325 -25.86 -26.47 0.67
C GLU A 325 -26.15 -27.86 1.27
N ASN A 326 -25.82 -28.92 0.52
CA ASN A 326 -25.98 -30.29 1.00
C ASN A 326 -24.95 -30.65 2.08
N ALA A 327 -23.73 -30.16 1.99
CA ALA A 327 -22.71 -30.35 3.02
C ALA A 327 -23.09 -29.61 4.32
N LEU A 328 -23.63 -28.40 4.22
CA LEU A 328 -24.16 -27.63 5.36
C LEU A 328 -25.31 -28.35 6.07
N LEU A 329 -26.21 -28.96 5.30
CA LEU A 329 -27.32 -29.74 5.85
C LEU A 329 -26.82 -30.94 6.66
N ASN A 330 -25.83 -31.68 6.12
CA ASN A 330 -25.23 -32.83 6.79
C ASN A 330 -24.49 -32.43 8.07
N LEU A 331 -23.75 -31.31 8.06
CA LEU A 331 -23.08 -30.78 9.26
C LEU A 331 -24.06 -30.36 10.34
N ALA A 332 -25.15 -29.67 9.98
CA ALA A 332 -26.19 -29.28 10.93
C ALA A 332 -26.86 -30.49 11.59
N ILE A 333 -27.06 -31.60 10.84
CA ILE A 333 -27.61 -32.87 11.36
C ILE A 333 -26.62 -33.56 12.32
N GLN A 334 -25.30 -33.49 12.04
CA GLN A 334 -24.27 -34.12 12.88
C GLN A 334 -24.08 -33.42 14.24
N VAL A 335 -24.18 -32.08 14.26
CA VAL A 335 -23.97 -31.25 15.47
C VAL A 335 -25.19 -31.30 16.40
N GLY A 336 -26.38 -31.62 15.90
CA GLY A 336 -27.60 -31.77 16.67
C GLY A 336 -27.62 -33.06 17.53
N SER A 337 -27.01 -32.98 18.72
CA SER A 337 -26.97 -34.11 19.69
C SER A 337 -28.31 -34.45 20.33
N ASN A 338 -29.40 -33.75 20.00
CA ASN A 338 -30.72 -33.98 20.56
C ASN A 338 -31.68 -34.59 19.49
N PRO A 339 -32.25 -35.79 19.72
CA PRO A 339 -33.13 -36.46 18.73
C PRO A 339 -34.37 -35.66 18.33
N ALA A 340 -34.83 -34.73 19.18
CA ALA A 340 -35.98 -33.85 18.91
C ALA A 340 -35.65 -32.68 17.96
N SER A 341 -34.37 -32.36 17.71
CA SER A 341 -33.93 -31.31 16.81
C SER A 341 -33.40 -31.84 15.47
N ARG A 342 -33.48 -33.16 15.25
CA ARG A 342 -33.09 -33.79 13.98
C ARG A 342 -34.06 -33.40 12.87
N GLY A 343 -33.67 -32.48 12.01
CA GLY A 343 -34.29 -32.43 10.69
C GLY A 343 -34.74 -31.10 10.13
N THR A 344 -34.60 -29.98 10.80
CA THR A 344 -34.93 -28.69 10.17
C THR A 344 -33.77 -27.73 10.32
N ARG A 345 -33.01 -27.56 9.22
CA ARG A 345 -32.14 -26.38 9.03
C ARG A 345 -33.03 -25.15 9.28
N ARG A 346 -32.62 -24.28 10.18
CA ARG A 346 -33.24 -22.97 10.38
C ARG A 346 -32.34 -21.89 9.81
N PRO A 347 -32.42 -21.58 8.48
CA PRO A 347 -31.67 -20.52 7.89
C PRO A 347 -31.87 -19.25 8.71
N GLY A 348 -30.78 -18.54 9.01
CA GLY A 348 -30.85 -17.31 9.80
C GLY A 348 -30.78 -17.48 11.32
N GLU A 349 -30.87 -18.70 11.88
CA GLU A 349 -30.61 -18.88 13.32
C GLU A 349 -29.14 -18.56 13.64
N VAL A 350 -28.90 -17.74 14.68
CA VAL A 350 -27.57 -17.36 15.14
C VAL A 350 -27.42 -17.66 16.62
N GLU A 351 -26.37 -18.38 17.00
CA GLU A 351 -26.12 -18.75 18.38
C GLU A 351 -24.64 -18.47 18.77
N PHE A 352 -24.46 -17.83 19.92
CA PHE A 352 -23.16 -17.64 20.57
C PHE A 352 -23.10 -18.50 21.81
N ARG A 353 -22.08 -19.35 21.92
CA ARG A 353 -21.85 -20.27 23.04
C ARG A 353 -20.55 -19.92 23.74
N ASP A 354 -20.64 -19.31 24.90
CA ASP A 354 -19.50 -18.90 25.74
C ASP A 354 -18.41 -18.16 24.96
N VAL A 355 -18.83 -17.19 24.13
CA VAL A 355 -17.94 -16.52 23.21
C VAL A 355 -17.17 -15.40 23.90
N SER A 356 -15.85 -15.47 23.78
CA SER A 356 -14.95 -14.38 24.15
C SER A 356 -14.16 -13.92 22.93
N PHE A 357 -13.88 -12.63 22.87
CA PHE A 357 -13.11 -12.03 21.78
C PHE A 357 -12.17 -10.94 22.28
N ARG A 358 -10.95 -10.90 21.72
CA ARG A 358 -9.88 -10.00 22.12
C ARG A 358 -9.25 -9.34 20.91
N TYR A 359 -9.09 -7.99 20.97
CA TYR A 359 -8.21 -7.24 20.09
C TYR A 359 -6.83 -7.13 20.77
N ASP A 360 -5.75 -7.46 20.09
CA ASP A 360 -4.34 -7.24 20.47
C ASP A 360 -4.02 -7.17 22.00
N GLY A 361 -4.72 -8.01 22.79
CA GLY A 361 -4.51 -8.11 24.23
C GLY A 361 -5.63 -7.54 25.11
N GLU A 362 -6.55 -6.74 24.58
CA GLU A 362 -7.71 -6.21 25.31
C GLU A 362 -8.96 -7.06 25.07
N ASP A 363 -9.66 -7.46 26.14
CA ASP A 363 -10.89 -8.22 26.07
C ASP A 363 -12.04 -7.31 25.62
N ALA A 364 -12.57 -7.55 24.41
CA ALA A 364 -13.72 -6.83 23.88
C ALA A 364 -15.05 -7.55 24.19
N LEU A 365 -15.03 -8.89 24.32
CA LEU A 365 -16.17 -9.71 24.71
C LEU A 365 -15.70 -10.81 25.66
N THR A 366 -16.53 -11.13 26.67
CA THR A 366 -16.21 -12.15 27.67
C THR A 366 -17.44 -13.01 27.99
N GLY A 367 -17.38 -14.32 27.66
CA GLY A 367 -18.41 -15.31 28.01
C GLY A 367 -19.79 -15.01 27.50
N VAL A 368 -19.90 -14.48 26.26
CA VAL A 368 -21.18 -14.07 25.67
C VAL A 368 -21.99 -15.29 25.26
N ASN A 369 -23.21 -15.37 25.75
CA ASN A 369 -24.24 -16.34 25.33
C ASN A 369 -25.44 -15.60 24.76
N LEU A 370 -25.77 -15.86 23.50
CA LEU A 370 -26.89 -15.19 22.79
C LEU A 370 -27.49 -16.17 21.80
N THR A 371 -28.83 -16.14 21.67
CA THR A 371 -29.55 -16.91 20.66
C THR A 371 -30.53 -15.99 19.95
N ALA A 372 -30.44 -15.95 18.61
CA ALA A 372 -31.39 -15.30 17.73
C ALA A 372 -32.08 -16.36 16.87
N ARG A 373 -33.37 -16.47 16.93
CA ARG A 373 -34.15 -17.43 16.13
C ARG A 373 -34.29 -16.92 14.70
N ALA A 374 -34.53 -17.85 13.77
CA ALA A 374 -34.75 -17.48 12.38
C ALA A 374 -35.93 -16.51 12.25
N GLY A 375 -35.72 -15.39 11.56
CA GLY A 375 -36.72 -14.32 11.36
C GLY A 375 -36.89 -13.37 12.54
N GLU A 376 -36.16 -13.55 13.65
CA GLU A 376 -36.26 -12.72 14.84
C GLU A 376 -35.50 -11.38 14.66
N LYS A 377 -36.07 -10.31 15.18
CA LYS A 377 -35.44 -8.99 15.26
C LYS A 377 -34.77 -8.85 16.62
N VAL A 378 -33.44 -8.97 16.63
CA VAL A 378 -32.61 -8.85 17.82
C VAL A 378 -31.97 -7.48 17.87
N ALA A 379 -32.09 -6.78 18.99
CA ALA A 379 -31.43 -5.50 19.21
C ALA A 379 -30.27 -5.64 20.21
N LEU A 380 -29.19 -4.93 19.93
CA LEU A 380 -28.03 -4.81 20.80
C LEU A 380 -27.93 -3.38 21.31
N LEU A 381 -28.07 -3.20 22.63
CA LEU A 381 -28.04 -1.93 23.32
C LEU A 381 -26.83 -1.88 24.30
N GLY A 382 -26.29 -0.71 24.57
CA GLY A 382 -25.20 -0.51 25.52
C GLY A 382 -24.38 0.74 25.21
N SER A 383 -23.47 1.10 26.09
CA SER A 383 -22.58 2.25 25.94
C SER A 383 -21.63 2.10 24.74
N THR A 384 -21.03 3.20 24.29
CA THR A 384 -19.94 3.14 23.30
C THR A 384 -18.78 2.36 23.90
N GLY A 385 -18.21 1.42 23.15
CA GLY A 385 -17.13 0.56 23.63
C GLY A 385 -17.59 -0.71 24.35
N SER A 386 -18.92 -0.95 24.55
CA SER A 386 -19.40 -2.16 25.22
C SER A 386 -19.29 -3.47 24.44
N GLY A 387 -18.73 -3.46 23.21
CA GLY A 387 -18.48 -4.67 22.41
C GLY A 387 -19.53 -5.02 21.37
N LYS A 388 -20.58 -4.18 21.14
CA LYS A 388 -21.69 -4.47 20.21
C LYS A 388 -21.23 -4.73 18.77
N THR A 389 -20.43 -3.83 18.21
CA THR A 389 -19.86 -3.97 16.86
C THR A 389 -18.96 -5.21 16.77
N SER A 390 -18.12 -5.44 17.78
CA SER A 390 -17.25 -6.63 17.84
C SER A 390 -18.07 -7.93 17.82
N LEU A 391 -19.20 -7.96 18.53
CA LEU A 391 -20.09 -9.13 18.58
C LEU A 391 -20.65 -9.45 17.18
N VAL A 392 -21.24 -8.48 16.49
CA VAL A 392 -21.86 -8.74 15.20
C VAL A 392 -20.85 -9.03 14.09
N GLN A 393 -19.62 -8.54 14.19
CA GLN A 393 -18.55 -8.82 13.24
C GLN A 393 -18.06 -10.28 13.28
N LEU A 394 -18.35 -11.02 14.37
CA LEU A 394 -18.06 -12.45 14.46
C LEU A 394 -19.02 -13.30 13.63
N ILE A 395 -20.26 -12.82 13.36
CA ILE A 395 -21.29 -13.56 12.61
C ILE A 395 -20.84 -13.81 11.14
N PRO A 396 -20.45 -12.78 10.34
CA PRO A 396 -19.90 -12.98 9.00
C PRO A 396 -18.41 -13.42 9.02
N ARG A 397 -17.90 -13.76 10.20
CA ARG A 397 -16.51 -14.15 10.41
C ARG A 397 -15.53 -13.14 9.83
N LEU A 398 -15.69 -11.85 10.17
CA LEU A 398 -14.69 -10.80 9.89
C LEU A 398 -13.50 -10.92 10.87
N TYR A 399 -13.78 -11.43 12.07
CA TYR A 399 -12.81 -11.87 13.08
C TYR A 399 -13.15 -13.28 13.56
N ASN A 400 -12.18 -13.99 14.10
CA ASN A 400 -12.39 -15.26 14.78
C ASN A 400 -12.62 -15.01 16.29
N ALA A 401 -13.59 -15.69 16.89
CA ALA A 401 -13.72 -15.73 18.35
C ALA A 401 -12.42 -16.29 18.98
N SER A 402 -11.99 -15.70 20.11
CA SER A 402 -10.83 -16.17 20.86
C SER A 402 -11.15 -17.46 21.64
N LEU A 403 -12.35 -17.53 22.23
CA LEU A 403 -12.90 -18.69 22.92
C LEU A 403 -14.38 -18.85 22.54
N GLY A 404 -14.92 -20.06 22.72
CA GLY A 404 -16.31 -20.37 22.42
C GLY A 404 -16.59 -20.56 20.93
N GLU A 405 -17.87 -20.62 20.59
CA GLU A 405 -18.34 -20.92 19.24
C GLU A 405 -19.47 -19.97 18.81
N VAL A 406 -19.41 -19.53 17.55
CA VAL A 406 -20.50 -18.81 16.87
C VAL A 406 -21.06 -19.73 15.80
N LEU A 407 -22.37 -19.94 15.84
CA LEU A 407 -23.08 -20.80 14.90
C LEU A 407 -24.06 -19.96 14.05
N VAL A 408 -24.12 -20.25 12.76
CA VAL A 408 -25.09 -19.69 11.81
C VAL A 408 -25.83 -20.86 11.14
N GLY A 409 -27.14 -20.91 11.26
CA GLY A 409 -27.93 -22.04 10.79
C GLY A 409 -27.54 -23.38 11.43
N GLY A 410 -27.08 -23.34 12.68
CA GLY A 410 -26.64 -24.52 13.43
C GLY A 410 -25.22 -25.01 13.11
N VAL A 411 -24.50 -24.36 12.20
CA VAL A 411 -23.12 -24.71 11.80
C VAL A 411 -22.14 -23.66 12.30
N ASN A 412 -21.03 -24.11 12.92
CA ASN A 412 -19.98 -23.21 13.38
C ASN A 412 -19.39 -22.41 12.21
N VAL A 413 -19.27 -21.08 12.36
CA VAL A 413 -18.78 -20.19 11.31
C VAL A 413 -17.36 -20.53 10.84
N ARG A 414 -16.57 -21.26 11.64
CA ARG A 414 -15.24 -21.72 11.25
C ARG A 414 -15.26 -22.80 10.19
N ASN A 415 -16.36 -23.56 10.11
CA ASN A 415 -16.51 -24.68 9.18
C ASN A 415 -17.15 -24.26 7.85
N TRP A 416 -17.69 -23.04 7.79
CA TRP A 416 -18.28 -22.50 6.57
C TRP A 416 -17.22 -22.13 5.53
N ASP A 417 -17.56 -22.35 4.25
CA ASP A 417 -16.91 -21.58 3.19
C ASP A 417 -17.20 -20.10 3.36
N LEU A 418 -16.17 -19.25 3.32
CA LEU A 418 -16.31 -17.83 3.61
C LEU A 418 -17.19 -17.08 2.59
N GLN A 419 -17.14 -17.47 1.32
CA GLN A 419 -17.95 -16.82 0.30
C GLN A 419 -19.42 -17.18 0.52
N LEU A 420 -19.71 -18.45 0.81
CA LEU A 420 -21.06 -18.92 1.09
C LEU A 420 -21.62 -18.31 2.38
N LEU A 421 -20.84 -18.22 3.46
CA LEU A 421 -21.25 -17.54 4.69
C LEU A 421 -21.62 -16.07 4.43
N ARG A 422 -20.72 -15.35 3.76
CA ARG A 422 -20.90 -13.91 3.49
C ARG A 422 -21.94 -13.60 2.43
N SER A 423 -22.36 -14.58 1.61
CA SER A 423 -23.53 -14.44 0.75
C SER A 423 -24.86 -14.56 1.53
N ARG A 424 -24.84 -15.24 2.70
CA ARG A 424 -25.99 -15.44 3.57
C ARG A 424 -26.11 -14.40 4.70
N VAL A 425 -25.02 -13.70 5.01
CA VAL A 425 -24.97 -12.68 6.06
C VAL A 425 -24.58 -11.35 5.45
N SER A 426 -25.47 -10.37 5.47
CA SER A 426 -25.17 -9.00 5.04
C SER A 426 -24.99 -8.09 6.24
N ILE A 427 -23.99 -7.21 6.16
CA ILE A 427 -23.71 -6.22 7.20
C ILE A 427 -23.65 -4.81 6.60
N VAL A 428 -24.37 -3.89 7.23
CA VAL A 428 -24.21 -2.44 7.02
C VAL A 428 -23.35 -1.91 8.16
N LEU A 429 -22.13 -1.52 7.84
CA LEU A 429 -21.16 -1.00 8.81
C LEU A 429 -21.54 0.43 9.23
N GLN A 430 -21.08 0.83 10.41
CA GLN A 430 -21.29 2.17 10.97
C GLN A 430 -20.79 3.27 10.03
N GLU A 431 -19.61 3.10 9.41
CA GLU A 431 -19.12 3.97 8.36
C GLU A 431 -19.59 3.49 6.98
N SER A 432 -20.45 4.26 6.34
CA SER A 432 -20.99 3.94 5.01
C SER A 432 -20.00 4.31 3.91
N ILE A 433 -19.24 3.33 3.43
CA ILE A 433 -18.28 3.50 2.35
C ILE A 433 -18.95 3.20 1.00
N LEU A 434 -18.87 4.17 0.08
CA LEU A 434 -19.27 4.02 -1.31
C LEU A 434 -18.04 4.04 -2.22
N PHE A 435 -18.09 3.21 -3.25
CA PHE A 435 -17.04 3.14 -4.26
C PHE A 435 -17.30 4.16 -5.38
N SER A 436 -16.24 4.58 -6.05
CA SER A 436 -16.36 5.36 -7.28
C SER A 436 -17.06 4.54 -8.36
N GLY A 437 -17.92 5.18 -9.15
CA GLY A 437 -18.80 4.56 -10.12
C GLY A 437 -20.24 4.99 -9.90
N SER A 438 -21.21 4.40 -10.60
CA SER A 438 -22.60 4.80 -10.50
C SER A 438 -23.26 4.40 -9.17
N ILE A 439 -24.38 5.03 -8.83
CA ILE A 439 -25.23 4.61 -7.70
C ILE A 439 -25.72 3.18 -7.92
N ARG A 440 -26.08 2.83 -9.16
CA ARG A 440 -26.46 1.48 -9.59
C ARG A 440 -25.39 0.46 -9.20
N ASP A 441 -24.12 0.69 -9.58
CA ASP A 441 -22.99 -0.21 -9.28
C ASP A 441 -22.79 -0.35 -7.78
N ASN A 442 -22.98 0.72 -7.03
CA ASN A 442 -22.87 0.70 -5.59
C ASN A 442 -23.96 -0.13 -4.90
N ILE A 443 -25.20 -0.07 -5.38
CA ILE A 443 -26.29 -0.89 -4.83
C ILE A 443 -26.10 -2.36 -5.24
N SER A 444 -25.76 -2.64 -6.50
CA SER A 444 -25.58 -4.00 -7.03
C SER A 444 -24.23 -4.64 -6.68
N PHE A 445 -23.37 -3.97 -5.90
CA PHE A 445 -22.00 -4.41 -5.61
C PHE A 445 -21.91 -5.87 -5.12
N GLY A 446 -22.84 -6.31 -4.27
CA GLY A 446 -22.88 -7.70 -3.77
C GLY A 446 -23.56 -8.68 -4.72
N ARG A 447 -24.39 -8.19 -5.69
CA ARG A 447 -25.13 -8.99 -6.68
C ARG A 447 -25.16 -8.26 -8.03
N PRO A 448 -24.05 -8.35 -8.80
CA PRO A 448 -23.89 -7.60 -10.06
C PRO A 448 -24.91 -7.97 -11.15
N ASP A 449 -25.51 -9.16 -11.09
CA ASP A 449 -26.53 -9.70 -12.01
C ASP A 449 -27.95 -9.30 -11.66
N ALA A 450 -28.15 -8.46 -10.62
CA ALA A 450 -29.46 -7.97 -10.22
C ALA A 450 -30.12 -7.12 -11.31
N THR A 451 -31.40 -7.35 -11.52
CA THR A 451 -32.20 -6.56 -12.46
C THR A 451 -32.46 -5.15 -11.93
N ASP A 452 -32.70 -4.19 -12.86
CA ASP A 452 -33.09 -2.82 -12.49
C ASP A 452 -34.31 -2.75 -11.57
N ALA A 453 -35.25 -3.65 -11.75
CA ALA A 453 -36.43 -3.74 -10.91
C ALA A 453 -36.09 -4.13 -9.47
N GLU A 454 -35.13 -5.06 -9.27
CA GLU A 454 -34.66 -5.49 -7.95
C GLU A 454 -33.83 -4.39 -7.28
N ILE A 455 -32.92 -3.71 -8.03
CA ILE A 455 -32.14 -2.58 -7.55
C ILE A 455 -33.06 -1.47 -7.05
N ARG A 456 -34.09 -1.10 -7.83
CA ARG A 456 -35.08 -0.09 -7.45
C ARG A 456 -35.93 -0.53 -6.25
N ALA A 457 -36.30 -1.81 -6.18
CA ALA A 457 -37.04 -2.34 -5.02
C ALA A 457 -36.21 -2.23 -3.73
N ALA A 458 -34.94 -2.60 -3.77
CA ALA A 458 -34.02 -2.45 -2.64
C ALA A 458 -33.81 -0.97 -2.27
N ALA A 459 -33.66 -0.07 -3.24
CA ALA A 459 -33.55 1.35 -3.01
C ALA A 459 -34.82 1.96 -2.38
N ARG A 460 -36.02 1.54 -2.80
CA ARG A 460 -37.28 1.97 -2.18
C ARG A 460 -37.38 1.50 -0.73
N ALA A 461 -36.99 0.27 -0.45
CA ALA A 461 -36.99 -0.29 0.90
C ALA A 461 -36.03 0.47 1.83
N ALA A 462 -34.89 0.93 1.30
CA ALA A 462 -33.95 1.78 2.01
C ALA A 462 -34.33 3.28 2.00
N ALA A 463 -35.51 3.65 1.53
CA ALA A 463 -35.96 5.04 1.33
C ALA A 463 -34.95 5.87 0.50
N ALA A 464 -34.25 5.24 -0.45
CA ALA A 464 -33.24 5.86 -1.30
C ALA A 464 -33.77 6.27 -2.69
N ASP A 465 -34.76 5.57 -3.23
CA ASP A 465 -35.27 5.76 -4.62
C ASP A 465 -35.67 7.21 -4.91
N GLU A 466 -36.39 7.85 -3.97
CA GLU A 466 -36.87 9.23 -4.15
C GLU A 466 -35.72 10.22 -4.37
N PHE A 467 -34.70 10.21 -3.49
CA PHE A 467 -33.58 11.14 -3.68
C PHE A 467 -32.71 10.78 -4.88
N ILE A 468 -32.58 9.49 -5.22
CA ILE A 468 -31.83 9.04 -6.40
C ILE A 468 -32.50 9.58 -7.66
N MET A 469 -33.83 9.45 -7.77
CA MET A 469 -34.58 9.94 -8.92
C MET A 469 -34.58 11.47 -9.06
N ASN A 470 -34.34 12.20 -7.96
CA ASN A 470 -34.18 13.65 -7.96
C ASN A 470 -32.77 14.12 -8.40
N LEU A 471 -31.80 13.21 -8.55
CA LEU A 471 -30.50 13.51 -9.12
C LEU A 471 -30.62 13.59 -10.66
N LYS A 472 -29.74 14.40 -11.28
CA LYS A 472 -29.78 14.66 -12.74
C LYS A 472 -29.77 13.39 -13.58
N ASP A 473 -28.91 12.42 -13.20
CA ASP A 473 -28.70 11.18 -13.93
C ASP A 473 -29.30 9.95 -13.19
N GLY A 474 -30.10 10.18 -12.14
CA GLY A 474 -30.76 9.12 -11.37
C GLY A 474 -29.80 8.06 -10.86
N TYR A 475 -30.08 6.79 -11.16
CA TYR A 475 -29.23 5.65 -10.77
C TYR A 475 -27.87 5.62 -11.46
N ASP A 476 -27.72 6.29 -12.60
CA ASP A 476 -26.46 6.36 -13.34
C ASP A 476 -25.59 7.57 -12.91
N THR A 477 -26.00 8.26 -11.83
CA THR A 477 -25.20 9.34 -11.22
C THR A 477 -23.88 8.81 -10.74
N GLU A 478 -22.78 9.39 -11.25
CA GLU A 478 -21.41 9.05 -10.88
C GLU A 478 -21.05 9.56 -9.48
N LEU A 479 -20.52 8.70 -8.66
CA LEU A 479 -20.04 8.98 -7.32
C LEU A 479 -18.52 9.18 -7.35
N GLY A 480 -18.05 10.27 -6.73
CA GLY A 480 -16.63 10.49 -6.46
C GLY A 480 -16.11 9.57 -5.35
N GLN A 481 -14.80 9.67 -5.09
CA GLN A 481 -14.16 8.88 -4.03
C GLN A 481 -14.94 8.97 -2.70
N ARG A 482 -15.26 7.81 -2.11
CA ARG A 482 -16.05 7.70 -0.87
C ARG A 482 -17.41 8.41 -0.94
N GLY A 483 -17.97 8.61 -2.14
CA GLY A 483 -19.26 9.27 -2.33
C GLY A 483 -19.29 10.72 -1.82
N VAL A 484 -18.22 11.48 -2.03
CA VAL A 484 -18.04 12.87 -1.49
C VAL A 484 -19.16 13.83 -1.88
N ASN A 485 -19.89 13.54 -2.94
CA ASN A 485 -21.00 14.33 -3.47
C ASN A 485 -22.37 13.99 -2.84
N LEU A 486 -22.42 13.08 -1.85
CA LEU A 486 -23.65 12.70 -1.14
C LEU A 486 -23.57 13.08 0.35
N SER A 487 -24.74 13.35 0.96
CA SER A 487 -24.86 13.54 2.40
C SER A 487 -24.66 12.20 3.15
N GLY A 488 -24.32 12.26 4.44
CA GLY A 488 -24.17 11.06 5.29
C GLY A 488 -25.39 10.14 5.27
N GLY A 489 -26.58 10.70 5.41
CA GLY A 489 -27.83 9.93 5.37
C GLY A 489 -28.14 9.33 3.98
N GLN A 490 -27.73 9.97 2.88
CA GLN A 490 -27.84 9.40 1.54
C GLN A 490 -26.89 8.20 1.36
N LYS A 491 -25.64 8.31 1.85
CA LYS A 491 -24.68 7.20 1.83
C LYS A 491 -25.19 6.00 2.64
N GLN A 492 -25.73 6.25 3.84
CA GLN A 492 -26.32 5.18 4.67
C GLN A 492 -27.46 4.46 3.96
N ARG A 493 -28.40 5.20 3.35
CA ARG A 493 -29.51 4.59 2.61
C ARG A 493 -29.05 3.77 1.40
N ILE A 494 -28.03 4.18 0.67
CA ILE A 494 -27.43 3.37 -0.42
C ILE A 494 -26.78 2.11 0.16
N SER A 495 -26.05 2.20 1.29
CA SER A 495 -25.45 1.04 1.94
C SER A 495 -26.49 0.04 2.47
N ILE A 496 -27.62 0.54 2.98
CA ILE A 496 -28.77 -0.30 3.36
C ILE A 496 -29.36 -0.98 2.11
N ALA A 497 -29.58 -0.23 1.00
CA ALA A 497 -30.08 -0.80 -0.25
C ALA A 497 -29.17 -1.91 -0.78
N ARG A 498 -27.85 -1.73 -0.73
CA ARG A 498 -26.83 -2.74 -1.07
C ARG A 498 -27.02 -4.03 -0.27
N ALA A 499 -27.20 -3.92 1.05
CA ALA A 499 -27.39 -5.08 1.93
C ALA A 499 -28.73 -5.77 1.68
N LEU A 500 -29.80 -5.02 1.45
CA LEU A 500 -31.14 -5.56 1.18
C LEU A 500 -31.24 -6.29 -0.16
N LEU A 501 -30.49 -5.83 -1.18
CA LEU A 501 -30.47 -6.48 -2.50
C LEU A 501 -29.93 -7.91 -2.43
N MET A 502 -29.06 -8.21 -1.47
CA MET A 502 -28.50 -9.55 -1.24
C MET A 502 -29.54 -10.57 -0.75
N ARG A 503 -30.66 -10.12 -0.15
CA ARG A 503 -31.67 -10.98 0.48
C ARG A 503 -31.06 -12.01 1.44
N PRO A 504 -30.29 -11.56 2.45
CA PRO A 504 -29.54 -12.44 3.32
C PRO A 504 -30.44 -13.21 4.30
N ASP A 505 -29.95 -14.36 4.80
CA ASP A 505 -30.57 -15.08 5.91
C ASP A 505 -30.41 -14.30 7.24
N VAL A 506 -29.29 -13.55 7.37
CA VAL A 506 -28.97 -12.68 8.52
C VAL A 506 -28.60 -11.29 8.04
N LEU A 507 -29.36 -10.28 8.48
CA LEU A 507 -29.08 -8.87 8.21
C LEU A 507 -28.55 -8.19 9.47
N ILE A 508 -27.41 -7.52 9.37
CA ILE A 508 -26.78 -6.77 10.46
C ILE A 508 -26.78 -5.28 10.12
N LEU A 509 -27.33 -4.46 11.00
CA LEU A 509 -27.40 -3.01 10.89
C LEU A 509 -26.63 -2.39 12.06
N ASP A 510 -25.37 -2.02 11.83
CA ASP A 510 -24.50 -1.42 12.85
C ASP A 510 -24.59 0.10 12.80
N ASP A 511 -25.40 0.67 13.71
CA ASP A 511 -25.67 2.13 13.86
C ASP A 511 -25.98 2.83 12.52
N SER A 512 -26.58 2.07 11.60
CA SER A 512 -26.73 2.43 10.18
C SER A 512 -27.86 3.42 9.90
N THR A 513 -28.61 3.88 10.91
CA THR A 513 -29.68 4.88 10.80
C THR A 513 -29.38 6.18 11.56
N SER A 514 -28.23 6.29 12.21
CA SER A 514 -27.88 7.43 13.08
C SER A 514 -27.82 8.80 12.36
N ALA A 515 -27.49 8.82 11.07
CA ALA A 515 -27.48 10.03 10.24
C ALA A 515 -28.76 10.26 9.44
N VAL A 516 -29.80 9.43 9.67
CA VAL A 516 -31.09 9.52 8.99
C VAL A 516 -32.11 10.17 9.94
N ASP A 517 -33.04 10.96 9.40
CA ASP A 517 -34.12 11.54 10.19
C ASP A 517 -35.14 10.49 10.67
N LEU A 518 -35.83 10.76 11.77
CA LEU A 518 -36.75 9.82 12.42
C LEU A 518 -37.89 9.31 11.50
N ARG A 519 -38.37 10.13 10.56
CA ARG A 519 -39.44 9.71 9.63
C ARG A 519 -38.93 8.69 8.62
N THR A 520 -37.75 8.97 8.08
CA THR A 520 -37.05 8.09 7.14
C THR A 520 -36.64 6.80 7.82
N GLU A 521 -36.14 6.85 9.07
CA GLU A 521 -35.82 5.66 9.88
C GLU A 521 -37.05 4.78 10.09
N ALA A 522 -38.20 5.36 10.51
CA ALA A 522 -39.44 4.62 10.65
C ALA A 522 -39.96 4.00 9.33
N SER A 523 -39.70 4.66 8.20
CA SER A 523 -40.02 4.11 6.87
C SER A 523 -39.14 2.91 6.53
N ILE A 524 -37.84 3.00 6.77
CA ILE A 524 -36.88 1.90 6.59
C ILE A 524 -37.26 0.72 7.48
N GLN A 525 -37.55 0.94 8.76
CA GLN A 525 -37.94 -0.12 9.69
C GLN A 525 -39.22 -0.87 9.24
N ARG A 526 -40.23 -0.14 8.74
CA ARG A 526 -41.44 -0.77 8.18
C ARG A 526 -41.15 -1.59 6.93
N ALA A 527 -40.32 -1.07 6.03
CA ALA A 527 -39.92 -1.79 4.83
C ALA A 527 -39.09 -3.05 5.16
N LEU A 528 -38.18 -2.97 6.12
CA LEU A 528 -37.42 -4.11 6.63
C LEU A 528 -38.35 -5.19 7.17
N HIS A 529 -39.32 -4.83 8.01
CA HIS A 529 -40.28 -5.81 8.56
C HIS A 529 -41.11 -6.53 7.47
N SER A 530 -41.45 -5.84 6.38
CA SER A 530 -42.21 -6.44 5.28
C SER A 530 -41.39 -7.31 4.33
N LEU A 531 -40.15 -6.90 4.02
CA LEU A 531 -39.28 -7.54 3.02
C LEU A 531 -38.37 -8.61 3.60
N MET A 532 -38.05 -8.53 4.89
CA MET A 532 -37.09 -9.40 5.56
C MET A 532 -37.74 -10.28 6.64
N LYS A 533 -39.02 -10.65 6.47
CA LYS A 533 -39.76 -11.48 7.44
C LYS A 533 -39.08 -12.82 7.76
N ASP A 534 -38.37 -13.38 6.78
CA ASP A 534 -37.69 -14.66 6.92
C ASP A 534 -36.22 -14.50 7.32
N SER A 535 -35.68 -13.25 7.36
CA SER A 535 -34.29 -12.93 7.70
C SER A 535 -34.19 -12.51 9.16
N THR A 536 -33.22 -13.06 9.87
CA THR A 536 -32.88 -12.62 11.22
C THR A 536 -32.19 -11.29 11.17
N THR A 537 -32.67 -10.30 11.90
CA THR A 537 -32.12 -8.94 11.86
C THR A 537 -31.42 -8.59 13.18
N PHE A 538 -30.15 -8.28 13.12
CA PHE A 538 -29.39 -7.68 14.23
C PHE A 538 -29.36 -6.17 14.07
N LEU A 539 -29.90 -5.45 15.03
CA LEU A 539 -29.93 -4.00 15.06
C LEU A 539 -29.05 -3.48 16.20
N ILE A 540 -27.93 -2.84 15.88
CA ILE A 540 -27.19 -2.07 16.86
C ILE A 540 -27.71 -0.63 16.80
N ALA A 541 -28.24 -0.15 17.91
CA ALA A 541 -28.70 1.21 18.02
C ALA A 541 -28.29 1.81 19.37
N GLN A 542 -28.10 3.12 19.36
CA GLN A 542 -27.82 3.88 20.58
C GLN A 542 -29.12 4.42 21.21
N ARG A 543 -30.21 4.47 20.43
CA ARG A 543 -31.52 5.00 20.87
C ARG A 543 -32.47 3.87 21.20
N ILE A 544 -33.14 4.00 22.36
CA ILE A 544 -34.14 3.01 22.75
C ILE A 544 -35.36 3.06 21.81
N SER A 545 -35.73 4.23 21.28
CA SER A 545 -36.82 4.37 20.30
C SER A 545 -36.65 3.47 19.06
N SER A 546 -35.42 3.18 18.66
CA SER A 546 -35.13 2.30 17.50
C SER A 546 -35.21 0.81 17.83
N VAL A 547 -35.12 0.42 19.10
CA VAL A 547 -35.02 -0.98 19.53
C VAL A 547 -36.22 -1.50 20.30
N LYS A 548 -37.15 -0.63 20.74
CA LYS A 548 -38.30 -1.02 21.57
C LYS A 548 -39.24 -2.06 20.92
N ASP A 549 -39.29 -2.09 19.58
CA ASP A 549 -40.12 -3.05 18.81
C ASP A 549 -39.31 -4.29 18.39
N ALA A 550 -38.17 -4.57 19.02
CA ALA A 550 -37.38 -5.78 18.80
C ALA A 550 -37.98 -6.96 19.58
N ASP A 551 -37.94 -8.16 19.02
CA ASP A 551 -38.41 -9.39 19.64
C ASP A 551 -37.55 -9.74 20.87
N CYS A 552 -36.27 -9.44 20.82
CA CYS A 552 -35.35 -9.58 21.93
C CYS A 552 -34.31 -8.45 21.94
N ILE A 553 -34.04 -7.85 23.08
CA ILE A 553 -33.04 -6.84 23.32
C ILE A 553 -31.96 -7.42 24.24
N TYR A 554 -30.72 -7.42 23.82
CA TYR A 554 -29.55 -7.76 24.64
C TYR A 554 -28.86 -6.47 25.06
N VAL A 555 -28.69 -6.27 26.37
CA VAL A 555 -27.97 -5.15 26.94
C VAL A 555 -26.52 -5.55 27.20
N LEU A 556 -25.58 -4.91 26.53
CA LEU A 556 -24.16 -5.17 26.70
C LEU A 556 -23.53 -4.09 27.57
N ASP A 557 -22.72 -4.51 28.53
CA ASP A 557 -21.87 -3.65 29.33
C ASP A 557 -20.51 -4.32 29.57
N GLU A 558 -19.44 -3.57 29.37
CA GLU A 558 -18.05 -4.07 29.51
C GLU A 558 -17.80 -5.44 28.86
N GLY A 559 -18.29 -5.66 27.63
CA GLY A 559 -18.08 -6.89 26.87
C GLY A 559 -18.94 -8.07 27.32
N ARG A 560 -19.93 -7.89 28.20
CA ARG A 560 -20.82 -8.94 28.71
C ARG A 560 -22.28 -8.60 28.46
N ILE A 561 -23.12 -9.62 28.32
CA ILE A 561 -24.57 -9.46 28.34
C ILE A 561 -25.03 -9.39 29.80
N VAL A 562 -25.56 -8.21 30.21
CA VAL A 562 -26.00 -7.96 31.57
C VAL A 562 -27.52 -8.14 31.73
N ALA A 563 -28.27 -8.02 30.63
CA ALA A 563 -29.72 -8.27 30.63
C ALA A 563 -30.18 -8.65 29.22
N SER A 564 -31.28 -9.43 29.14
CA SER A 564 -31.94 -9.76 27.87
C SER A 564 -33.45 -9.93 28.08
N GLY A 565 -34.24 -9.59 27.06
CA GLY A 565 -35.70 -9.70 27.06
C GLY A 565 -36.37 -8.68 26.13
N THR A 566 -37.67 -8.62 26.16
CA THR A 566 -38.45 -7.58 25.47
C THR A 566 -38.32 -6.23 26.18
N HIS A 567 -38.75 -5.14 25.51
CA HIS A 567 -38.76 -3.80 26.10
C HIS A 567 -39.47 -3.77 27.47
N ASP A 568 -40.69 -4.36 27.54
CA ASP A 568 -41.52 -4.35 28.75
C ASP A 568 -40.88 -5.16 29.89
N GLU A 569 -40.30 -6.33 29.58
CA GLU A 569 -39.58 -7.16 30.55
C GLU A 569 -38.36 -6.45 31.11
N LEU A 570 -37.58 -5.79 30.24
CA LEU A 570 -36.38 -5.05 30.65
C LEU A 570 -36.72 -3.79 31.45
N MET A 571 -37.81 -3.10 31.11
CA MET A 571 -38.31 -1.98 31.89
C MET A 571 -38.77 -2.40 33.29
N ALA A 572 -39.31 -3.61 33.42
CA ALA A 572 -39.75 -4.13 34.71
C ALA A 572 -38.57 -4.65 35.58
N ASN A 573 -37.56 -5.30 34.96
CA ASN A 573 -36.62 -6.17 35.68
C ASN A 573 -35.16 -5.72 35.59
N SER A 574 -34.78 -4.78 34.70
CA SER A 574 -33.36 -4.40 34.47
C SER A 574 -33.07 -2.95 34.86
N THR A 575 -32.31 -2.78 35.95
CA THR A 575 -31.87 -1.45 36.39
C THR A 575 -30.92 -0.80 35.37
N HIS A 576 -30.09 -1.59 34.68
CA HIS A 576 -29.21 -1.10 33.59
C HIS A 576 -30.05 -0.54 32.43
N TYR A 577 -31.07 -1.25 31.98
CA TYR A 577 -31.95 -0.81 30.90
C TYR A 577 -32.73 0.44 31.28
N GLN A 578 -33.33 0.47 32.47
CA GLN A 578 -34.01 1.64 33.01
C GLN A 578 -33.13 2.88 33.08
N SER A 579 -31.88 2.74 33.53
CA SER A 579 -30.91 3.83 33.59
C SER A 579 -30.60 4.43 32.20
N ILE A 580 -30.48 3.58 31.18
CA ILE A 580 -30.30 4.03 29.79
C ILE A 580 -31.53 4.76 29.30
N TYR A 581 -32.71 4.22 29.56
CA TYR A 581 -34.01 4.81 29.19
C TYR A 581 -34.21 6.20 29.81
N ASP A 582 -34.02 6.33 31.12
CA ASP A 582 -34.15 7.61 31.84
C ASP A 582 -33.15 8.65 31.37
N SER A 583 -31.92 8.23 31.06
CA SER A 583 -30.88 9.13 30.55
C SER A 583 -31.24 9.71 29.16
N GLN A 584 -31.95 8.96 28.34
CA GLN A 584 -32.38 9.40 27.00
C GLN A 584 -33.64 10.25 27.06
N GLN A 585 -34.60 9.93 27.89
CA GLN A 585 -35.81 10.76 28.11
C GLN A 585 -35.44 12.15 28.65
N ARG A 586 -34.56 12.25 29.65
CA ARG A 586 -34.10 13.55 30.17
C ARG A 586 -33.45 14.42 29.12
N LYS A 587 -32.76 13.82 28.13
CA LYS A 587 -32.15 14.57 27.02
C LYS A 587 -33.19 15.10 26.02
N GLU A 588 -34.27 14.32 25.78
CA GLU A 588 -35.38 14.75 24.92
C GLU A 588 -36.17 15.89 25.56
N ASP A 589 -36.46 15.81 26.85
CA ASP A 589 -37.15 16.86 27.59
C ASP A 589 -36.37 18.20 27.65
N VAL A 590 -35.04 18.13 27.75
CA VAL A 590 -34.17 19.34 27.74
C VAL A 590 -34.03 19.93 26.33
N GLN A 591 -34.25 19.18 25.29
CA GLN A 591 -34.13 19.64 23.89
C GLN A 591 -35.42 20.27 23.36
N PHE A 592 -36.58 19.98 23.97
CA PHE A 592 -37.92 20.46 23.58
C PHE A 592 -38.60 21.41 24.63
N GLY A 593 -37.98 21.63 25.77
CA GLY A 593 -38.35 22.64 26.78
C GLY A 593 -37.45 23.88 26.67
#